data_f538a0568f9bd2de3070a638b048a0fa
#
_entry.id   f538a0568f9bd2de3070a638b048a0fa
#
_cell.length_a   1.000
_cell.length_b   1.000
_cell.length_c   1.000
_cell.angle_alpha   90.00
_cell.angle_beta   90.00
_cell.angle_gamma   90.00
#
_symmetry.space_group_name_H-M   'P 1'
#
loop_
_entity.id
_entity.type
_entity.pdbx_description
1 polymer ?
#
loop_
_entity_poly.entity_id
_entity_poly.type
_entity_poly.pdbx_seq_one_letter_code
_entity_poly.pdbx_strand_id
1 'polypeptide(L)'
;MRLESTMKTYKLVFSKDFHKILPKLDKTVQKLVLSYIKKYLENTDNPRARGKALVGDKKGYWRYRIGDYRLIVEIHDDELIIVALTFGHRKNVYKDKM
;
A
#
# COMPACT_ATOMS: atom_id res chain seq x y z
N MET A 1 -2.05 32.94 2.56
CA MET A 1 -1.76 32.28 2.61
C MET A 1 -1.93 31.20 2.33
N ARG A 2 -1.67 30.61 2.00
CA ARG A 2 -1.87 29.66 1.73
C ARG A 2 -1.46 28.62 2.34
N LEU A 3 -1.94 27.99 2.81
CA LEU A 3 -1.59 27.06 3.69
C LEU A 3 -1.48 25.73 3.10
N GLU A 4 -2.19 25.49 2.08
CA GLU A 4 -2.13 24.23 1.43
C GLU A 4 -0.73 23.93 0.98
N SER A 5 0.04 24.92 0.78
CA SER A 5 1.40 24.71 0.32
C SER A 5 2.26 24.05 1.38
N THR A 6 1.77 23.99 2.61
CA THR A 6 2.56 23.35 3.66
C THR A 6 2.11 21.90 3.89
N MET A 7 1.05 21.49 3.23
CA MET A 7 0.57 20.12 3.39
C MET A 7 1.41 19.21 2.52
N LYS A 8 1.92 18.16 3.10
CA LYS A 8 2.69 17.17 2.36
C LYS A 8 1.93 15.88 2.31
N THR A 9 1.50 15.53 1.13
CA THR A 9 0.73 14.31 0.97
C THR A 9 1.46 13.34 0.07
N TYR A 10 1.20 12.07 0.26
CA TYR A 10 1.87 11.01 -0.47
C TYR A 10 1.06 10.62 -1.70
N LYS A 11 1.77 10.28 -2.78
CA LYS A 11 1.13 9.81 -3.99
C LYS A 11 1.28 8.30 -4.00
N LEU A 12 0.25 7.59 -4.38
CA LEU A 12 0.34 6.14 -4.44
C LEU A 12 0.66 5.70 -5.86
N VAL A 13 1.63 4.81 -5.98
CA VAL A 13 2.12 4.30 -7.26
C VAL A 13 2.04 2.79 -7.22
N PHE A 14 1.72 2.16 -8.33
CA PHE A 14 1.68 0.71 -8.41
C PHE A 14 2.98 0.20 -9.02
N SER A 15 3.57 -0.81 -8.38
CA SER A 15 4.75 -1.46 -8.94
C SER A 15 4.33 -2.29 -10.15
N LYS A 16 5.30 -2.77 -10.89
CA LYS A 16 5.02 -3.65 -12.01
C LYS A 16 4.29 -4.90 -11.55
N ASP A 17 4.74 -5.47 -10.45
CA ASP A 17 4.11 -6.68 -9.92
C ASP A 17 2.67 -6.43 -9.50
N PHE A 18 2.42 -5.28 -8.90
CA PHE A 18 1.07 -4.97 -8.47
C PHE A 18 0.15 -4.78 -9.69
N HIS A 19 0.67 -4.17 -10.75
CA HIS A 19 -0.08 -4.03 -12.00
C HIS A 19 -0.46 -5.38 -12.58
N LYS A 20 0.38 -6.39 -12.39
CA LYS A 20 0.10 -7.73 -12.88
C LYS A 20 -0.89 -8.47 -11.98
N ILE A 21 -0.81 -8.22 -10.70
CA ILE A 21 -1.67 -8.89 -9.73
C ILE A 21 -3.11 -8.40 -9.82
N LEU A 22 -3.26 -7.09 -9.91
CA LEU A 22 -4.57 -6.47 -9.79
C LEU A 22 -5.62 -7.04 -10.72
N PRO A 23 -5.40 -7.18 -12.02
CA PRO A 23 -6.44 -7.68 -12.91
C PRO A 23 -6.78 -9.14 -12.69
N LYS A 24 -5.95 -9.87 -11.97
CA LYS A 24 -6.20 -11.27 -11.70
C LYS A 24 -7.06 -11.50 -10.47
N LEU A 25 -7.31 -10.45 -9.71
CA LEU A 25 -8.13 -10.57 -8.52
C LEU A 25 -9.60 -10.56 -8.91
N ASP A 26 -10.41 -11.19 -8.08
CA ASP A 26 -11.83 -11.19 -8.20
C ASP A 26 -12.26 -9.74 -8.19
N LYS A 27 -13.31 -9.39 -8.85
CA LYS A 27 -13.78 -8.02 -8.89
C LYS A 27 -14.09 -7.45 -7.52
N THR A 28 -14.67 -8.27 -6.67
CA THR A 28 -14.98 -7.84 -5.31
C THR A 28 -13.70 -7.50 -4.56
N VAL A 29 -12.66 -8.31 -4.74
CA VAL A 29 -11.38 -8.08 -4.09
C VAL A 29 -10.67 -6.88 -4.67
N GLN A 30 -10.78 -6.68 -5.98
CA GLN A 30 -10.22 -5.49 -6.62
C GLN A 30 -10.83 -4.23 -6.02
N LYS A 31 -12.14 -4.23 -5.86
CA LYS A 31 -12.82 -3.07 -5.28
C LYS A 31 -12.37 -2.85 -3.86
N LEU A 32 -12.16 -3.92 -3.13
CA LEU A 32 -11.76 -3.83 -1.74
C LEU A 32 -10.41 -3.11 -1.62
N VAL A 33 -9.42 -3.56 -2.37
CA VAL A 33 -8.09 -2.96 -2.26
C VAL A 33 -8.07 -1.54 -2.83
N LEU A 34 -8.74 -1.30 -3.96
CA LEU A 34 -8.73 0.02 -4.55
C LEU A 34 -9.48 1.03 -3.70
N SER A 35 -10.56 0.61 -3.05
CA SER A 35 -11.29 1.48 -2.14
C SER A 35 -10.44 1.85 -0.94
N TYR A 36 -9.72 0.89 -0.40
CA TYR A 36 -8.84 1.15 0.73
C TYR A 36 -7.76 2.16 0.34
N ILE A 37 -7.15 1.94 -0.82
CA ILE A 37 -6.11 2.83 -1.31
C ILE A 37 -6.64 4.24 -1.47
N LYS A 38 -7.78 4.36 -2.10
CA LYS A 38 -8.35 5.67 -2.35
C LYS A 38 -8.76 6.37 -1.05
N LYS A 39 -9.30 5.62 -0.13
CA LYS A 39 -9.80 6.22 1.10
C LYS A 39 -8.70 6.56 2.09
N TYR A 40 -7.70 5.73 2.20
CA TYR A 40 -6.72 5.87 3.27
C TYR A 40 -5.29 6.20 2.85
N LEU A 41 -4.93 5.89 1.64
CA LEU A 41 -3.53 6.03 1.23
C LEU A 41 -3.27 7.14 0.23
N GLU A 42 -4.16 7.28 -0.74
CA GLU A 42 -3.97 8.30 -1.76
C GLU A 42 -4.11 9.67 -1.12
N ASN A 43 -3.12 10.50 -1.28
CA ASN A 43 -3.11 11.85 -0.70
C ASN A 43 -3.11 11.89 0.81
N THR A 44 -2.69 10.81 1.46
CA THR A 44 -2.58 10.81 2.91
C THR A 44 -1.38 11.64 3.33
N ASP A 45 -1.44 12.27 4.47
CA ASP A 45 -0.30 12.97 5.03
C ASP A 45 0.42 12.10 6.05
N ASN A 46 -0.13 10.94 6.35
CA ASN A 46 0.49 10.02 7.31
C ASN A 46 0.27 8.56 6.91
N PRO A 47 1.13 8.03 6.05
CA PRO A 47 0.94 6.66 5.59
C PRO A 47 1.11 5.60 6.67
N ARG A 48 1.67 5.99 7.81
CA ARG A 48 1.88 5.05 8.91
C ARG A 48 0.82 5.14 9.99
N ALA A 49 -0.25 5.88 9.73
CA ALA A 49 -1.37 5.95 10.67
C ALA A 49 -2.05 4.59 10.81
N ARG A 50 -1.94 3.74 9.79
CA ARG A 50 -2.52 2.41 9.81
C ARG A 50 -1.46 1.42 9.42
N GLY A 51 -1.68 0.16 9.75
CA GLY A 51 -0.77 -0.89 9.34
C GLY A 51 0.38 -1.08 10.30
N LYS A 52 1.35 -1.85 9.88
CA LYS A 52 2.50 -2.19 10.69
C LYS A 52 3.74 -2.39 9.84
N ALA A 53 4.89 -2.18 10.46
CA ALA A 53 6.16 -2.46 9.80
C ALA A 53 6.37 -3.97 9.76
N LEU A 54 6.98 -4.45 8.69
CA LEU A 54 7.37 -5.84 8.61
C LEU A 54 8.74 -5.99 9.25
N VAL A 55 9.00 -7.19 9.77
CA VAL A 55 10.25 -7.45 10.47
C VAL A 55 10.99 -8.59 9.81
N GLY A 56 12.19 -8.85 10.28
CA GLY A 56 13.00 -9.95 9.75
C GLY A 56 13.43 -9.65 8.33
N ASP A 57 13.29 -10.64 7.47
CA ASP A 57 13.68 -10.52 6.08
C ASP A 57 12.88 -9.48 5.32
N LYS A 58 11.75 -9.09 5.86
CA LYS A 58 10.88 -8.12 5.20
C LYS A 58 11.04 -6.72 5.75
N LYS A 59 12.09 -6.50 6.51
CA LYS A 59 12.34 -5.21 7.11
C LYS A 59 12.40 -4.12 6.06
N GLY A 60 11.80 -2.99 6.35
CA GLY A 60 11.79 -1.89 5.40
C GLY A 60 10.48 -1.77 4.64
N TYR A 61 9.62 -2.75 4.79
CA TYR A 61 8.33 -2.72 4.14
C TYR A 61 7.24 -2.45 5.16
N TRP A 62 6.08 -2.01 4.66
CA TRP A 62 4.94 -1.70 5.52
C TRP A 62 3.75 -2.51 5.04
N ARG A 63 2.91 -2.94 5.96
CA ARG A 63 1.79 -3.80 5.66
C ARG A 63 0.49 -3.17 6.10
N TYR A 64 -0.51 -3.19 5.22
CA TYR A 64 -1.87 -2.80 5.58
C TYR A 64 -2.76 -4.03 5.56
N ARG A 65 -3.57 -4.18 6.58
CA ARG A 65 -4.50 -5.28 6.65
C ARG A 65 -5.83 -4.84 6.05
N ILE A 66 -6.33 -5.57 5.08
CA ILE A 66 -7.59 -5.25 4.42
C ILE A 66 -8.42 -6.54 4.43
N GLY A 67 -9.24 -6.73 5.49
CA GLY A 67 -9.94 -7.98 5.69
C GLY A 67 -8.94 -9.11 5.89
N ASP A 68 -9.08 -10.18 5.15
CA ASP A 68 -8.15 -11.30 5.22
C ASP A 68 -6.97 -11.12 4.27
N TYR A 69 -6.85 -9.95 3.67
CA TYR A 69 -5.79 -9.70 2.71
C TYR A 69 -4.76 -8.75 3.30
N ARG A 70 -3.60 -8.72 2.67
CA ARG A 70 -2.52 -7.85 3.09
C ARG A 70 -2.00 -7.10 1.87
N LEU A 71 -1.82 -5.82 2.02
CA LEU A 71 -1.19 -4.97 1.00
C LEU A 71 0.19 -4.61 1.53
N ILE A 72 1.22 -4.95 0.78
CA ILE A 72 2.60 -4.65 1.16
C ILE A 72 3.08 -3.49 0.31
N VAL A 73 3.66 -2.50 0.96
CA VAL A 73 4.12 -1.30 0.28
C VAL A 73 5.51 -0.89 0.74
N GLU A 74 6.12 -0.01 -0.02
CA GLU A 74 7.30 0.72 0.41
C GLU A 74 6.88 2.16 0.58
N ILE A 75 7.36 2.81 1.62
CA ILE A 75 7.05 4.22 1.85
C ILE A 75 8.33 5.01 1.68
N HIS A 76 8.32 5.90 0.71
CA HIS A 76 9.48 6.75 0.41
C HIS A 76 9.19 8.16 0.88
N ASP A 77 9.67 8.48 2.06
CA ASP A 77 9.36 9.76 2.69
C ASP A 77 9.98 10.94 1.96
N ASP A 78 11.15 10.73 1.39
CA ASP A 78 11.83 11.81 0.67
C ASP A 78 11.05 12.25 -0.54
N GLU A 79 10.37 11.32 -1.18
CA GLU A 79 9.65 11.59 -2.40
C GLU A 79 8.16 11.69 -2.20
N LEU A 80 7.71 11.45 -0.99
CA LEU A 80 6.28 11.44 -0.65
C LEU A 80 5.53 10.47 -1.57
N ILE A 81 6.04 9.25 -1.65
CA ILE A 81 5.46 8.21 -2.49
C ILE A 81 5.26 6.94 -1.69
N ILE A 82 4.13 6.28 -1.93
CA ILE A 82 3.87 4.95 -1.41
C ILE A 82 3.82 4.04 -2.63
N VAL A 83 4.65 3.02 -2.67
CA VAL A 83 4.68 2.09 -3.79
C VAL A 83 3.98 0.80 -3.38
N ALA A 84 2.87 0.48 -4.04
CA ALA A 84 2.17 -0.76 -3.77
C ALA A 84 2.93 -1.90 -4.45
N LEU A 85 3.41 -2.84 -3.65
CA LEU A 85 4.26 -3.91 -4.16
C LEU A 85 3.50 -5.19 -4.45
N THR A 86 2.72 -5.66 -3.50
CA THR A 86 1.99 -6.90 -3.70
C THR A 86 0.78 -6.93 -2.79
N PHE A 87 -0.18 -7.77 -3.14
CA PHE A 87 -1.42 -7.89 -2.42
C PHE A 87 -1.91 -9.32 -2.54
N GLY A 88 -2.40 -9.87 -1.46
CA GLY A 88 -2.90 -11.22 -1.49
C GLY A 88 -3.44 -11.65 -0.15
N HIS A 89 -3.95 -12.89 -0.11
CA HIS A 89 -4.50 -13.45 1.09
C HIS A 89 -3.37 -13.57 2.12
N ARG A 90 -3.69 -13.30 3.37
CA ARG A 90 -2.69 -13.31 4.44
C ARG A 90 -1.86 -14.58 4.49
N LYS A 91 -2.41 -15.70 4.03
CA LYS A 91 -1.68 -16.95 4.07
C LYS A 91 -0.64 -17.07 2.98
N ASN A 92 -0.80 -16.30 1.91
CA ASN A 92 0.06 -16.44 0.75
C ASN A 92 0.94 -15.26 0.42
N VAL A 93 0.55 -14.08 0.87
CA VAL A 93 1.22 -12.86 0.45
C VAL A 93 2.70 -12.83 0.80
N TYR A 94 3.09 -13.48 1.88
CA TYR A 94 4.48 -13.47 2.29
C TYR A 94 5.33 -14.57 1.68
N LYS A 95 4.72 -15.46 0.94
CA LYS A 95 5.45 -16.56 0.35
C LYS A 95 6.15 -16.17 -0.92
N ASP A 96 5.64 -15.12 -1.58
CA ASP A 96 6.16 -14.75 -2.85
C ASP A 96 7.15 -13.69 -2.72
N LYS A 97 8.16 -13.75 -3.37
CA LYS A 97 9.05 -12.74 -3.51
C LYS A 97 9.25 -11.75 -2.54
N MET A 98 8.73 -11.76 -1.48
CA MET A 98 9.03 -10.77 -0.44
C MET A 98 10.00 -11.33 0.57
#